data_728a524dc6a038f21a6c5ed2b235f713
#
_entry.id   728a524dc6a038f21a6c5ed2b235f713
#
_cell.length_a   1.000
_cell.length_b   1.000
_cell.length_c   1.000
_cell.angle_alpha   90.00
_cell.angle_beta   90.00
_cell.angle_gamma   90.00
#
_symmetry.space_group_name_H-M   'P 1'
#
loop_
_entity.id
_entity.type
_entity.pdbx_description
1 polymer ?
#
loop_
_entity_poly.entity_id
_entity_poly.type
_entity_poly.pdbx_seq_one_letter_code
_entity_poly.pdbx_strand_id
1 'polypeptide(L)'
;RRQDRRFQIISIVFLAIVAFFQTFPFWIKLIDATHSPEFLPEIGKVYIWFADFTLVNFKTVIESARLFQALGVSLLHTVSFTGLSLFVAVLVGYVLAKMQFKGKAFVSTLLLTTLMIPGEILLAANYKLTIFFGINDSILGIILPGIVNVFGIFLVKQYMSNIPDSVLEAAGIDGCGEFKKIIVIV
;
A
#
# COMPACT_ATOMS: atom_id res chain seq x y z
N ARG A 1 -36.44 0.90 -16.70
CA ARG A 1 -35.56 0.03 -17.52
C ARG A 1 -34.79 0.79 -18.64
N ARG A 2 -35.44 1.71 -19.45
CA ARG A 2 -34.73 2.47 -20.50
C ARG A 2 -33.84 3.59 -19.96
N GLN A 3 -34.21 4.21 -18.86
CA GLN A 3 -33.45 5.27 -18.21
C GLN A 3 -32.18 4.72 -17.56
N ASP A 4 -32.28 3.54 -16.94
CA ASP A 4 -31.14 2.82 -16.38
C ASP A 4 -30.09 2.45 -17.43
N ARG A 5 -30.54 2.02 -18.62
CA ARG A 5 -29.63 1.63 -19.71
C ARG A 5 -28.86 2.82 -20.29
N ARG A 6 -29.48 3.99 -20.40
CA ARG A 6 -28.80 5.22 -20.85
C ARG A 6 -27.75 5.67 -19.82
N PHE A 7 -28.12 5.65 -18.54
CA PHE A 7 -27.18 5.97 -17.46
C PHE A 7 -25.98 5.01 -17.44
N GLN A 8 -26.22 3.72 -17.62
CA GLN A 8 -25.16 2.72 -17.71
C GLN A 8 -24.22 2.99 -18.89
N ILE A 9 -24.77 3.31 -20.08
CA ILE A 9 -23.94 3.61 -21.26
C ILE A 9 -23.08 4.85 -21.02
N ILE A 10 -23.67 5.93 -20.48
CA ILE A 10 -22.94 7.16 -20.16
C ILE A 10 -21.81 6.88 -19.15
N SER A 11 -22.10 6.11 -18.10
CA SER A 11 -21.11 5.74 -17.09
C SER A 11 -19.97 4.90 -17.69
N ILE A 12 -20.29 3.93 -18.56
CA ILE A 12 -19.27 3.11 -19.23
C ILE A 12 -18.38 3.97 -20.13
N VAL A 13 -18.98 4.85 -20.94
CA VAL A 13 -18.22 5.76 -21.81
C VAL A 13 -17.31 6.67 -21.00
N PHE A 14 -17.83 7.27 -19.91
CA PHE A 14 -17.04 8.12 -19.02
C PHE A 14 -15.87 7.34 -18.42
N LEU A 15 -16.13 6.15 -17.86
CA LEU A 15 -15.10 5.30 -17.29
C LEU A 15 -14.06 4.86 -18.32
N ALA A 16 -14.48 4.56 -19.56
CA ALA A 16 -13.56 4.21 -20.64
C ALA A 16 -12.64 5.38 -21.01
N ILE A 17 -13.16 6.60 -21.06
CA ILE A 17 -12.36 7.81 -21.30
C ILE A 17 -11.34 8.01 -20.16
N VAL A 18 -11.78 7.92 -18.91
CA VAL A 18 -10.88 8.04 -17.75
C VAL A 18 -9.79 6.97 -17.78
N ALA A 19 -10.17 5.71 -18.04
CA ALA A 19 -9.23 4.60 -18.16
C ALA A 19 -8.21 4.82 -19.29
N PHE A 20 -8.65 5.34 -20.43
CA PHE A 20 -7.76 5.68 -21.53
C PHE A 20 -6.71 6.71 -21.10
N PHE A 21 -7.12 7.81 -20.49
CA PHE A 21 -6.17 8.84 -20.03
C PHE A 21 -5.23 8.34 -18.94
N GLN A 22 -5.68 7.44 -18.07
CA GLN A 22 -4.83 6.83 -17.04
C GLN A 22 -3.83 5.82 -17.61
N THR A 23 -4.19 5.08 -18.66
CA THR A 23 -3.29 4.09 -19.28
C THR A 23 -2.38 4.68 -20.34
N PHE A 24 -2.74 5.82 -20.92
CA PHE A 24 -1.98 6.47 -21.99
C PHE A 24 -0.50 6.75 -21.65
N PRO A 25 -0.12 7.26 -20.46
CA PRO A 25 1.28 7.43 -20.09
C PRO A 25 2.08 6.13 -20.10
N PHE A 26 1.46 5.00 -19.72
CA PHE A 26 2.11 3.69 -19.77
C PHE A 26 2.34 3.22 -21.21
N TRP A 27 1.39 3.53 -22.10
CA TRP A 27 1.55 3.30 -23.55
C TRP A 27 2.76 4.04 -24.10
N ILE A 28 2.90 5.34 -23.79
CA ILE A 28 4.06 6.13 -24.22
C ILE A 28 5.36 5.53 -23.66
N LYS A 29 5.38 5.15 -22.38
CA LYS A 29 6.57 4.52 -21.77
C LYS A 29 6.93 3.18 -22.42
N LEU A 30 5.93 2.40 -22.84
CA LEU A 30 6.16 1.17 -23.57
C LEU A 30 6.83 1.44 -24.91
N ILE A 31 6.35 2.44 -25.65
CA ILE A 31 6.95 2.86 -26.92
C ILE A 31 8.38 3.36 -26.71
N ASP A 32 8.60 4.25 -25.72
CA ASP A 32 9.95 4.74 -25.39
C ASP A 32 10.90 3.58 -25.06
N ALA A 33 10.44 2.59 -24.31
CA ALA A 33 11.25 1.43 -23.94
C ALA A 33 11.64 0.54 -25.14
N THR A 34 10.91 0.63 -26.25
CA THR A 34 11.20 -0.13 -27.49
C THR A 34 12.02 0.63 -28.51
N HIS A 35 12.40 1.88 -28.26
CA HIS A 35 13.34 2.58 -29.14
C HIS A 35 14.77 2.05 -28.97
N SER A 36 15.58 2.13 -30.04
CA SER A 36 16.99 1.76 -29.95
C SER A 36 17.78 2.73 -29.05
N PRO A 37 18.87 2.31 -28.42
CA PRO A 37 19.72 3.20 -27.63
C PRO A 37 20.31 4.37 -28.43
N GLU A 38 20.38 4.24 -29.75
CA GLU A 38 20.91 5.25 -30.69
C GLU A 38 19.79 6.23 -31.13
N PHE A 39 18.52 5.93 -30.82
CA PHE A 39 17.40 6.80 -31.17
C PHE A 39 17.46 8.09 -30.36
N LEU A 40 17.61 9.22 -31.06
CA LEU A 40 17.61 10.56 -30.48
C LEU A 40 16.23 11.17 -30.67
N PRO A 41 15.38 11.19 -29.62
CA PRO A 41 14.06 11.80 -29.73
C PRO A 41 14.20 13.32 -29.91
N GLU A 42 13.43 13.90 -30.82
CA GLU A 42 13.33 15.35 -30.96
C GLU A 42 12.76 15.98 -29.71
N ILE A 43 13.38 17.05 -29.21
CA ILE A 43 12.94 17.75 -28.00
C ILE A 43 11.50 18.28 -28.20
N GLY A 44 10.60 17.91 -27.28
CA GLY A 44 9.19 18.33 -27.32
C GLY A 44 8.28 17.48 -28.19
N LYS A 45 8.77 16.44 -28.84
CA LYS A 45 7.98 15.51 -29.64
C LYS A 45 7.64 14.25 -28.83
N VAL A 46 6.38 13.89 -28.78
CA VAL A 46 5.90 12.66 -28.16
C VAL A 46 5.63 11.63 -29.23
N TYR A 47 6.30 10.49 -29.15
CA TYR A 47 6.08 9.38 -30.05
C TYR A 47 4.98 8.49 -29.50
N ILE A 48 3.85 8.44 -30.21
CA ILE A 48 2.68 7.64 -29.83
C ILE A 48 2.63 6.28 -30.54
N TRP A 49 3.59 6.05 -31.45
CA TRP A 49 3.73 4.82 -32.22
C TRP A 49 5.20 4.44 -32.39
N PHE A 50 5.46 3.18 -32.68
CA PHE A 50 6.82 2.65 -32.85
C PHE A 50 7.52 3.32 -34.04
N ALA A 51 8.54 4.10 -33.78
CA ALA A 51 9.38 4.74 -34.82
C ALA A 51 10.62 3.88 -35.15
N ASP A 52 11.21 3.26 -34.13
CA ASP A 52 12.37 2.38 -34.27
C ASP A 52 12.24 1.26 -33.22
N PHE A 53 11.67 0.13 -33.63
CA PHE A 53 11.32 -0.94 -32.70
C PHE A 53 12.50 -1.86 -32.43
N THR A 54 12.88 -1.96 -31.15
CA THR A 54 13.86 -2.93 -30.67
C THR A 54 13.53 -3.42 -29.27
N LEU A 55 13.98 -4.61 -28.93
CA LEU A 55 13.88 -5.17 -27.56
C LEU A 55 15.22 -5.14 -26.82
N VAL A 56 16.23 -4.45 -27.35
CA VAL A 56 17.56 -4.39 -26.75
C VAL A 56 17.53 -3.84 -25.33
N ASN A 57 16.71 -2.80 -25.06
CA ASN A 57 16.59 -2.23 -23.71
C ASN A 57 16.06 -3.25 -22.71
N PHE A 58 15.07 -4.05 -23.10
CA PHE A 58 14.54 -5.13 -22.25
C PHE A 58 15.61 -6.20 -21.98
N LYS A 59 16.33 -6.60 -23.02
CA LYS A 59 17.43 -7.57 -22.88
C LYS A 59 18.49 -7.03 -21.92
N THR A 60 18.95 -5.80 -22.10
CA THR A 60 19.95 -5.15 -21.25
C THR A 60 19.50 -5.10 -19.78
N VAL A 61 18.24 -4.78 -19.52
CA VAL A 61 17.70 -4.74 -18.16
C VAL A 61 17.63 -6.14 -17.55
N ILE A 62 17.18 -7.15 -18.31
CA ILE A 62 17.08 -8.55 -17.84
C ILE A 62 18.47 -9.13 -17.57
N GLU A 63 19.46 -8.85 -18.43
CA GLU A 63 20.84 -9.32 -18.28
C GLU A 63 21.59 -8.58 -17.16
N SER A 64 21.08 -7.44 -16.70
CA SER A 64 21.69 -6.72 -15.59
C SER A 64 21.42 -7.49 -14.28
N ALA A 65 22.50 -7.90 -13.59
CA ALA A 65 22.40 -8.56 -12.27
C ALA A 65 21.65 -7.72 -11.22
N ARG A 66 21.57 -6.40 -11.41
CA ARG A 66 20.92 -5.46 -10.51
C ARG A 66 19.39 -5.57 -10.51
N LEU A 67 18.76 -5.94 -11.65
CA LEU A 67 17.31 -6.08 -11.70
C LEU A 67 16.81 -7.15 -10.72
N PHE A 68 17.38 -8.34 -10.79
CA PHE A 68 16.96 -9.44 -9.92
C PHE A 68 17.29 -9.19 -8.45
N GLN A 69 18.42 -8.55 -8.16
CA GLN A 69 18.76 -8.12 -6.82
C GLN A 69 17.74 -7.08 -6.28
N ALA A 70 17.41 -6.07 -7.07
CA ALA A 70 16.43 -5.04 -6.70
C ALA A 70 15.04 -5.64 -6.50
N LEU A 71 14.61 -6.56 -7.36
CA LEU A 71 13.35 -7.28 -7.21
C LEU A 71 13.32 -8.11 -5.92
N GLY A 72 14.42 -8.80 -5.59
CA GLY A 72 14.54 -9.55 -4.34
C GLY A 72 14.41 -8.66 -3.09
N VAL A 73 15.10 -7.51 -3.09
CA VAL A 73 14.99 -6.53 -2.00
C VAL A 73 13.58 -5.95 -1.91
N SER A 74 12.97 -5.60 -3.04
CA SER A 74 11.59 -5.09 -3.09
C SER A 74 10.59 -6.12 -2.57
N LEU A 75 10.74 -7.38 -2.95
CA LEU A 75 9.88 -8.47 -2.47
C LEU A 75 10.02 -8.67 -0.95
N LEU A 76 11.26 -8.73 -0.47
CA LEU A 76 11.55 -8.85 0.95
C LEU A 76 10.97 -7.68 1.75
N HIS A 77 11.15 -6.46 1.26
CA HIS A 77 10.55 -5.26 1.85
C HIS A 77 9.03 -5.35 1.89
N THR A 78 8.40 -5.66 0.75
CA THR A 78 6.94 -5.71 0.64
C THR A 78 6.34 -6.75 1.59
N VAL A 79 6.87 -7.96 1.60
CA VAL A 79 6.39 -9.05 2.47
C VAL A 79 6.57 -8.69 3.95
N SER A 80 7.77 -8.21 4.30
CA SER A 80 8.08 -7.86 5.69
C SER A 80 7.26 -6.67 6.18
N PHE A 81 7.19 -5.60 5.38
CA PHE A 81 6.41 -4.40 5.71
C PHE A 81 4.93 -4.71 5.86
N THR A 82 4.34 -5.41 4.86
CA THR A 82 2.91 -5.74 4.88
C THR A 82 2.59 -6.67 6.05
N GLY A 83 3.39 -7.72 6.26
CA GLY A 83 3.18 -8.66 7.36
C GLY A 83 3.24 -7.98 8.73
N LEU A 84 4.28 -7.18 8.98
CA LEU A 84 4.44 -6.46 10.24
C LEU A 84 3.37 -5.38 10.45
N SER A 85 3.04 -4.62 9.39
CA SER A 85 2.02 -3.57 9.46
C SER A 85 0.63 -4.16 9.73
N LEU A 86 0.27 -5.27 9.06
CA LEU A 86 -0.97 -5.99 9.34
C LEU A 86 -1.00 -6.55 10.76
N PHE A 87 0.09 -7.15 11.21
CA PHE A 87 0.20 -7.67 12.58
C PHE A 87 -0.07 -6.57 13.62
N VAL A 88 0.59 -5.42 13.48
CA VAL A 88 0.38 -4.27 14.35
C VAL A 88 -1.06 -3.76 14.26
N ALA A 89 -1.60 -3.62 13.03
CA ALA A 89 -2.96 -3.13 12.81
C ALA A 89 -4.01 -4.05 13.46
N VAL A 90 -3.84 -5.37 13.34
CA VAL A 90 -4.75 -6.36 13.94
C VAL A 90 -4.69 -6.30 15.46
N LEU A 91 -3.49 -6.31 16.05
CA LEU A 91 -3.35 -6.26 17.50
C LEU A 91 -3.93 -4.97 18.09
N VAL A 92 -3.51 -3.81 17.56
CA VAL A 92 -3.97 -2.51 18.09
C VAL A 92 -5.46 -2.31 17.80
N GLY A 93 -5.92 -2.69 16.61
CA GLY A 93 -7.33 -2.63 16.22
C GLY A 93 -8.21 -3.47 17.15
N TYR A 94 -7.79 -4.70 17.47
CA TYR A 94 -8.49 -5.57 18.43
C TYR A 94 -8.57 -4.94 19.81
N VAL A 95 -7.44 -4.48 20.36
CA VAL A 95 -7.42 -3.83 21.68
C VAL A 95 -8.35 -2.63 21.71
N LEU A 96 -8.32 -1.79 20.68
CA LEU A 96 -9.18 -0.61 20.57
C LEU A 96 -10.64 -0.95 20.30
N ALA A 97 -10.96 -2.09 19.71
CA ALA A 97 -12.36 -2.51 19.50
C ALA A 97 -12.93 -3.18 20.74
N LYS A 98 -12.25 -4.19 21.27
CA LYS A 98 -12.80 -5.18 22.22
C LYS A 98 -12.39 -4.99 23.67
N MET A 99 -11.23 -4.39 23.92
CA MET A 99 -10.76 -4.20 25.30
C MET A 99 -11.25 -2.86 25.89
N GLN A 100 -11.52 -2.85 27.19
CA GLN A 100 -11.85 -1.65 27.96
C GLN A 100 -10.65 -1.30 28.84
N PHE A 101 -10.11 -0.10 28.67
CA PHE A 101 -9.00 0.41 29.48
C PHE A 101 -9.11 1.93 29.67
N LYS A 102 -8.48 2.44 30.75
CA LYS A 102 -8.43 3.88 31.03
C LYS A 102 -7.66 4.59 29.94
N GLY A 103 -8.23 5.65 29.37
CA GLY A 103 -7.57 6.42 28.30
C GLY A 103 -7.82 5.92 26.86
N LYS A 104 -8.67 4.88 26.67
CA LYS A 104 -9.01 4.35 25.33
C LYS A 104 -9.48 5.45 24.36
N ALA A 105 -10.35 6.35 24.82
CA ALA A 105 -10.83 7.46 24.00
C ALA A 105 -9.69 8.39 23.60
N PHE A 106 -8.81 8.75 24.51
CA PHE A 106 -7.65 9.59 24.26
C PHE A 106 -6.70 8.96 23.22
N VAL A 107 -6.34 7.68 23.39
CA VAL A 107 -5.47 6.95 22.44
C VAL A 107 -6.14 6.87 21.06
N SER A 108 -7.45 6.56 21.00
CA SER A 108 -8.19 6.51 19.73
C SER A 108 -8.18 7.86 19.02
N THR A 109 -8.42 8.96 19.76
CA THR A 109 -8.41 10.31 19.20
C THR A 109 -7.00 10.71 18.73
N LEU A 110 -5.98 10.41 19.52
CA LEU A 110 -4.59 10.69 19.16
C LEU A 110 -4.22 9.99 17.85
N LEU A 111 -4.51 8.70 17.72
CA LEU A 111 -4.29 7.96 16.48
C LEU A 111 -5.03 8.58 15.28
N LEU A 112 -6.30 8.93 15.44
CA LEU A 112 -7.05 9.56 14.36
C LEU A 112 -6.50 10.93 13.98
N THR A 113 -6.00 11.70 14.95
CA THR A 113 -5.39 13.00 14.69
C THR A 113 -4.12 12.86 13.84
N THR A 114 -3.36 11.78 13.97
CA THR A 114 -2.17 11.55 13.13
C THR A 114 -2.52 11.36 11.65
N LEU A 115 -3.73 10.91 11.30
CA LEU A 115 -4.18 10.83 9.90
C LEU A 115 -4.34 12.20 9.23
N MET A 116 -4.44 13.27 10.01
CA MET A 116 -4.53 14.64 9.48
C MET A 116 -3.15 15.20 9.08
N ILE A 117 -2.07 14.53 9.47
CA ILE A 117 -0.71 14.96 9.15
C ILE A 117 -0.31 14.32 7.81
N PRO A 118 -0.06 15.10 6.74
CA PRO A 118 0.43 14.56 5.48
C PRO A 118 1.78 13.84 5.69
N GLY A 119 1.89 12.60 5.18
CA GLY A 119 3.10 11.78 5.35
C GLY A 119 4.36 12.43 4.79
N GLU A 120 4.22 13.25 3.76
CA GLU A 120 5.31 13.96 3.09
C GLU A 120 6.06 14.92 4.05
N ILE A 121 5.34 15.52 4.99
CA ILE A 121 5.94 16.42 6.00
C ILE A 121 6.87 15.63 6.95
N LEU A 122 6.54 14.37 7.19
CA LEU A 122 7.31 13.51 8.10
C LEU A 122 8.56 12.90 7.46
N LEU A 123 8.73 13.00 6.14
CA LEU A 123 9.81 12.35 5.40
C LEU A 123 11.20 12.74 5.95
N ALA A 124 11.44 14.05 6.10
CA ALA A 124 12.73 14.53 6.60
C ALA A 124 12.98 14.16 8.07
N ALA A 125 11.92 14.15 8.90
CA ALA A 125 12.01 13.74 10.30
C ALA A 125 12.29 12.22 10.41
N ASN A 126 11.60 11.40 9.64
CA ASN A 126 11.81 9.97 9.58
C ASN A 126 13.25 9.63 9.13
N TYR A 127 13.75 10.31 8.09
CA TYR A 127 15.13 10.13 7.64
C TYR A 127 16.16 10.47 8.74
N LYS A 128 15.98 11.58 9.47
CA LYS A 128 16.84 11.92 10.61
C LYS A 128 16.79 10.88 11.72
N LEU A 129 15.60 10.32 11.99
CA LEU A 129 15.45 9.25 12.98
C LEU A 129 16.18 7.97 12.54
N THR A 130 16.09 7.59 11.26
CA THR A 130 16.82 6.40 10.75
C THR A 130 18.32 6.57 10.86
N ILE A 131 18.85 7.77 10.60
CA ILE A 131 20.28 8.09 10.84
C ILE A 131 20.62 8.00 12.33
N PHE A 132 19.80 8.62 13.19
CA PHE A 132 20.03 8.61 14.63
C PHE A 132 20.09 7.19 15.21
N PHE A 133 19.25 6.28 14.71
CA PHE A 133 19.25 4.88 15.11
C PHE A 133 20.28 4.02 14.34
N GLY A 134 21.02 4.57 13.40
CA GLY A 134 22.02 3.85 12.61
C GLY A 134 21.44 2.80 11.65
N ILE A 135 20.19 2.96 11.21
CA ILE A 135 19.47 2.01 10.35
C ILE A 135 19.15 2.57 8.96
N ASN A 136 19.69 3.73 8.59
CA ASN A 136 19.40 4.45 7.35
C ASN A 136 19.68 3.64 6.10
N ASP A 137 20.73 2.80 6.08
CA ASP A 137 21.10 1.97 4.92
C ASP A 137 20.63 0.51 5.06
N SER A 138 19.56 0.29 5.82
CA SER A 138 19.02 -1.05 6.05
C SER A 138 17.55 -1.16 5.68
N ILE A 139 17.08 -2.38 5.48
CA ILE A 139 15.67 -2.67 5.25
C ILE A 139 14.77 -2.22 6.42
N LEU A 140 15.32 -2.22 7.65
CA LEU A 140 14.63 -1.73 8.83
C LEU A 140 14.37 -0.22 8.76
N GLY A 141 15.31 0.54 8.19
CA GLY A 141 15.14 1.99 7.99
C GLY A 141 13.99 2.33 7.06
N ILE A 142 13.63 1.44 6.15
CA ILE A 142 12.49 1.62 5.25
C ILE A 142 11.19 1.13 5.93
N ILE A 143 11.23 0.04 6.68
CA ILE A 143 10.04 -0.60 7.26
C ILE A 143 9.54 0.15 8.49
N LEU A 144 10.42 0.46 9.45
CA LEU A 144 10.03 0.95 10.78
C LEU A 144 9.21 2.25 10.76
N PRO A 145 9.52 3.27 9.94
CA PRO A 145 8.74 4.50 9.93
C PRO A 145 7.28 4.33 9.53
N GLY A 146 6.98 3.31 8.72
CA GLY A 146 5.63 3.07 8.19
C GLY A 146 4.87 1.91 8.84
N ILE A 147 5.49 1.17 9.80
CA ILE A 147 4.92 -0.05 10.35
C ILE A 147 3.59 0.18 11.08
N VAL A 148 3.42 1.35 11.69
CA VAL A 148 2.20 1.76 12.36
C VAL A 148 1.27 2.43 11.35
N ASN A 149 0.49 1.63 10.64
CA ASN A 149 -0.50 2.13 9.70
C ASN A 149 -1.81 2.46 10.43
N VAL A 150 -2.00 3.72 10.77
CA VAL A 150 -3.17 4.18 11.54
C VAL A 150 -4.48 3.96 10.80
N PHE A 151 -4.49 4.11 9.47
CA PHE A 151 -5.66 3.81 8.65
C PHE A 151 -6.02 2.32 8.72
N GLY A 152 -5.02 1.43 8.64
CA GLY A 152 -5.20 0.00 8.81
C GLY A 152 -5.74 -0.35 10.21
N ILE A 153 -5.20 0.26 11.26
CA ILE A 153 -5.70 0.09 12.65
C ILE A 153 -7.17 0.51 12.76
N PHE A 154 -7.54 1.64 12.16
CA PHE A 154 -8.91 2.13 12.16
C PHE A 154 -9.86 1.18 11.43
N LEU A 155 -9.50 0.70 10.25
CA LEU A 155 -10.29 -0.27 9.49
C LEU A 155 -10.51 -1.55 10.28
N VAL A 156 -9.44 -2.11 10.85
CA VAL A 156 -9.52 -3.32 11.68
C VAL A 156 -10.42 -3.09 12.90
N LYS A 157 -10.20 -1.98 13.62
CA LYS A 157 -11.07 -1.60 14.75
C LYS A 157 -12.54 -1.56 14.34
N GLN A 158 -12.85 -0.92 13.21
CA GLN A 158 -14.21 -0.80 12.70
C GLN A 158 -14.82 -2.17 12.38
N TYR A 159 -14.05 -3.02 11.73
CA TYR A 159 -14.48 -4.36 11.35
C TYR A 159 -14.75 -5.23 12.60
N MET A 160 -13.82 -5.23 13.55
CA MET A 160 -13.93 -5.97 14.80
C MET A 160 -15.06 -5.48 15.69
N SER A 161 -15.40 -4.19 15.64
CA SER A 161 -16.53 -3.65 16.42
C SER A 161 -17.88 -4.24 16.00
N ASN A 162 -17.99 -4.80 14.78
CA ASN A 162 -19.21 -5.45 14.30
C ASN A 162 -19.34 -6.91 14.78
N ILE A 163 -18.29 -7.51 15.30
CA ILE A 163 -18.32 -8.88 15.84
C ILE A 163 -19.05 -8.82 17.19
N PRO A 164 -20.14 -9.60 17.42
CA PRO A 164 -20.83 -9.62 18.70
C PRO A 164 -19.91 -10.08 19.83
N ASP A 165 -19.96 -9.39 20.97
CA ASP A 165 -19.13 -9.74 22.14
C ASP A 165 -19.49 -11.13 22.69
N SER A 166 -20.74 -11.57 22.53
CA SER A 166 -21.19 -12.91 22.89
C SER A 166 -20.39 -14.04 22.21
N VAL A 167 -19.91 -13.83 20.99
CA VAL A 167 -19.05 -14.80 20.28
C VAL A 167 -17.69 -14.91 20.96
N LEU A 168 -17.12 -13.78 21.39
CA LEU A 168 -15.84 -13.74 22.08
C LEU A 168 -15.94 -14.29 23.51
N GLU A 169 -17.08 -14.07 24.17
CA GLU A 169 -17.38 -14.63 25.49
C GLU A 169 -17.53 -16.16 25.42
N ALA A 170 -18.29 -16.69 24.44
CA ALA A 170 -18.44 -18.12 24.21
C ALA A 170 -17.07 -18.79 23.97
N ALA A 171 -16.23 -18.19 23.11
CA ALA A 171 -14.87 -18.66 22.89
C ALA A 171 -14.01 -18.63 24.17
N GLY A 172 -14.25 -17.62 25.05
CA GLY A 172 -13.61 -17.55 26.35
C GLY A 172 -14.00 -18.71 27.26
N ILE A 173 -15.27 -19.11 27.27
CA ILE A 173 -15.79 -20.27 28.02
C ILE A 173 -15.16 -21.57 27.48
N ASP A 174 -14.95 -21.67 26.16
CA ASP A 174 -14.28 -22.78 25.50
C ASP A 174 -12.76 -22.81 25.72
N GLY A 175 -12.22 -21.92 26.56
CA GLY A 175 -10.79 -21.86 26.91
C GLY A 175 -9.92 -21.14 25.88
N CYS A 176 -10.47 -20.37 24.97
CA CYS A 176 -9.69 -19.55 24.05
C CYS A 176 -9.12 -18.33 24.77
N GLY A 177 -7.79 -18.22 24.87
CA GLY A 177 -7.12 -17.00 25.28
C GLY A 177 -7.25 -15.91 24.22
N GLU A 178 -7.01 -14.64 24.60
CA GLU A 178 -7.20 -13.47 23.74
C GLU A 178 -6.47 -13.57 22.38
N PHE A 179 -5.25 -14.06 22.38
CA PHE A 179 -4.48 -14.24 21.14
C PHE A 179 -5.11 -15.30 20.21
N LYS A 180 -5.65 -16.37 20.77
CA LYS A 180 -6.35 -17.42 20.01
C LYS A 180 -7.68 -16.90 19.44
N LYS A 181 -8.38 -16.04 20.17
CA LYS A 181 -9.60 -15.38 19.68
C LYS A 181 -9.30 -14.53 18.44
N ILE A 182 -8.19 -13.78 18.43
CA ILE A 182 -7.75 -13.00 17.27
C ILE A 182 -7.50 -13.87 16.04
N ILE A 183 -6.84 -15.03 16.20
CA ILE A 183 -6.47 -15.89 15.06
C ILE A 183 -7.66 -16.69 14.52
N VAL A 184 -8.60 -17.10 15.38
CA VAL A 184 -9.65 -18.07 15.01
C VAL A 184 -10.97 -17.39 14.69
N ILE A 185 -11.26 -16.23 15.29
CA ILE A 185 -12.58 -15.57 15.19
C ILE A 185 -12.49 -14.31 14.33
N VAL A 186 -11.35 -13.63 14.34
CA VAL A 186 -11.09 -12.39 13.65
C VAL A 186 -10.28 -12.62 12.39
#